data_b227e9b111ffef5c374c5452ddddd841
#
_entry.id   b227e9b111ffef5c374c5452ddddd841
#
_cell.length_a   1.000
_cell.length_b   1.000
_cell.length_c   1.000
_cell.angle_alpha   90.00
_cell.angle_beta   90.00
_cell.angle_gamma   90.00
#
_symmetry.space_group_name_H-M   'P 1'
#
loop_
_entity.id
_entity.type
_entity.pdbx_description
1 polymer ?
#
loop_
_entity_poly.entity_id
_entity_poly.type
_entity_poly.pdbx_seq_one_letter_code
_entity_poly.pdbx_strand_id
1 'polypeptide(L)' 'EMIELSDEVSMVEIDVRDEWVGKTLIELSLRKKYSVNVVAIRNGDKISTTVDPALPLEKGMQLIVIANTLKLQKLK' A
#
# COMPACT_ATOMS: atom_id res chain seq x y z
N GLU A 1 -7.78 8.58 0.95
CA GLU A 1 -7.27 9.95 0.88
C GLU A 1 -5.97 9.99 0.10
N MET A 2 -5.80 10.99 -0.76
CA MET A 2 -4.61 11.11 -1.60
C MET A 2 -3.93 12.45 -1.33
N ILE A 3 -2.62 12.40 -1.17
CA ILE A 3 -1.79 13.60 -1.01
C ILE A 3 -0.87 13.69 -2.20
N GLU A 4 -0.99 14.76 -2.98
CA GLU A 4 -0.08 14.99 -4.10
C GLU A 4 1.22 15.57 -3.56
N LEU A 5 2.33 14.88 -3.81
CA LEU A 5 3.65 15.33 -3.40
C LEU A 5 4.30 16.17 -4.49
N SER A 6 3.90 15.94 -5.73
CA SER A 6 4.32 16.69 -6.91
C SER A 6 3.30 16.44 -8.00
N ASP A 7 3.52 17.01 -9.19
CA ASP A 7 2.62 16.77 -10.33
C ASP A 7 2.55 15.31 -10.73
N GLU A 8 3.58 14.52 -10.41
CA GLU A 8 3.68 13.15 -10.88
C GLU A 8 3.63 12.12 -9.76
N VAL A 9 3.82 12.53 -8.51
CA VAL A 9 3.97 11.60 -7.38
C VAL A 9 2.94 11.89 -6.32
N SER A 10 2.26 10.83 -5.87
CA SER A 10 1.23 10.93 -4.83
C SER A 10 1.45 9.89 -3.75
N MET A 11 0.95 10.20 -2.56
CA MET A 11 0.84 9.27 -1.46
C MET A 11 -0.64 9.01 -1.22
N VAL A 12 -1.01 7.75 -1.07
CA VAL A 12 -2.41 7.38 -0.88
C VAL A 12 -2.51 6.23 0.10
N GLU A 13 -3.63 6.21 0.81
CA GLU A 13 -3.98 5.13 1.72
C GLU A 13 -4.99 4.24 1.01
N ILE A 14 -4.69 2.94 0.89
CA ILE A 14 -5.55 1.98 0.20
C ILE A 14 -5.91 0.83 1.15
N ASP A 15 -7.15 0.37 1.05
CA ASP A 15 -7.59 -0.78 1.83
C ASP A 15 -6.93 -2.06 1.32
N VAL A 16 -6.60 -2.97 2.25
CA VAL A 16 -6.17 -4.31 1.88
C VAL A 16 -7.35 -5.00 1.20
N ARG A 17 -7.12 -5.48 -0.03
CA ARG A 17 -8.16 -6.18 -0.80
C ARG A 17 -8.40 -7.57 -0.23
N ASP A 18 -9.60 -8.09 -0.44
CA ASP A 18 -9.94 -9.43 0.04
C ASP A 18 -8.96 -10.48 -0.49
N GLU A 19 -8.55 -10.36 -1.76
CA GLU A 19 -7.61 -11.30 -2.35
C GLU A 19 -6.18 -11.18 -1.80
N TRP A 20 -5.88 -10.13 -1.04
CA TRP A 20 -4.58 -9.95 -0.41
C TRP A 20 -4.53 -10.48 1.02
N VAL A 21 -5.68 -10.76 1.61
CA VAL A 21 -5.76 -11.21 3.00
C VAL A 21 -5.05 -12.55 3.13
N GLY A 22 -4.17 -12.66 4.13
CA GLY A 22 -3.36 -13.85 4.35
C GLY A 22 -2.10 -13.92 3.54
N LYS A 23 -1.92 -13.03 2.57
CA LYS A 23 -0.70 -12.97 1.76
C LYS A 23 0.24 -11.91 2.29
N THR A 24 1.52 -12.05 1.96
CA THR A 24 2.54 -11.10 2.37
C THR A 24 2.84 -10.11 1.26
N LEU A 25 3.45 -8.99 1.59
CA LEU A 25 3.87 -8.03 0.57
C LEU A 25 4.92 -8.62 -0.37
N ILE A 26 5.75 -9.56 0.13
CA ILE A 26 6.71 -10.26 -0.72
C ILE A 26 5.96 -11.06 -1.79
N GLU A 27 4.94 -11.82 -1.39
CA GLU A 27 4.17 -12.63 -2.32
C GLU A 27 3.42 -11.78 -3.34
N LEU A 28 2.86 -10.66 -2.89
CA LEU A 28 2.07 -9.79 -3.75
C LEU A 28 2.89 -9.03 -4.76
N SER A 29 4.16 -8.73 -4.47
CA SER A 29 5.07 -8.02 -5.37
C SER A 29 4.46 -6.72 -5.92
N LEU A 30 3.83 -5.94 -5.05
CA LEU A 30 3.14 -4.70 -5.48
C LEU A 30 4.10 -3.70 -6.13
N ARG A 31 5.33 -3.66 -5.64
CA ARG A 31 6.35 -2.78 -6.20
C ARG A 31 6.64 -3.13 -7.65
N LYS A 32 6.72 -4.42 -7.95
CA LYS A 32 7.02 -4.90 -9.31
C LYS A 32 5.79 -4.75 -10.22
N LYS A 33 4.61 -5.10 -9.70
CA LYS A 33 3.39 -5.10 -10.52
C LYS A 33 2.83 -3.72 -10.78
N TYR A 34 2.89 -2.83 -9.78
CA TYR A 34 2.22 -1.54 -9.85
C TYR A 34 3.17 -0.36 -9.63
N SER A 35 4.46 -0.63 -9.42
CA SER A 35 5.47 0.41 -9.17
C SER A 35 5.12 1.28 -7.97
N VAL A 36 4.53 0.67 -6.94
CA VAL A 36 4.20 1.38 -5.70
C VAL A 36 5.15 0.98 -4.59
N ASN A 37 5.39 1.91 -3.67
CA ASN A 37 6.20 1.66 -2.49
C ASN A 37 5.30 1.74 -1.27
N VAL A 38 5.22 0.66 -0.50
CA VAL A 38 4.47 0.64 0.75
C VAL A 38 5.37 1.24 1.83
N VAL A 39 4.98 2.38 2.36
CA VAL A 39 5.81 3.10 3.34
C VAL A 39 5.31 2.94 4.78
N ALA A 40 4.06 2.54 4.95
CA ALA A 40 3.48 2.31 6.27
C ALA A 40 2.25 1.44 6.15
N ILE A 41 1.83 0.86 7.28
CA ILE A 41 0.61 0.07 7.37
C ILE A 41 -0.19 0.62 8.54
N ARG A 42 -1.47 0.90 8.28
CA ARG A 42 -2.42 1.27 9.32
C ARG A 42 -3.22 0.05 9.72
N ASN A 43 -3.30 -0.20 11.03
CA ASN A 43 -4.15 -1.26 11.57
C ASN A 43 -4.97 -0.64 12.72
N GLY A 44 -6.23 -0.33 12.46
CA GLY A 44 -7.05 0.42 13.39
C GLY A 44 -6.49 1.81 13.61
N ASP A 45 -6.22 2.16 14.86
CA ASP A 45 -5.69 3.48 15.22
C ASP A 45 -4.17 3.57 15.14
N LYS A 46 -3.50 2.45 14.84
CA LYS A 46 -2.05 2.41 14.87
C LYS A 46 -1.49 2.41 13.45
N ILE A 47 -0.45 3.23 13.26
CA ILE A 47 0.31 3.26 12.02
C ILE A 47 1.70 2.76 12.33
N SER A 48 2.15 1.74 11.59
CA SER A 48 3.51 1.24 11.68
C SER A 48 4.31 1.73 10.48
N THR A 49 5.42 2.41 10.75
CA THR A 49 6.33 2.86 9.71
C THR A 49 7.46 1.86 9.46
N THR A 50 7.57 0.84 10.30
CA THR A 50 8.51 -0.25 10.10
C THR A 50 7.73 -1.41 9.50
N VAL A 51 7.69 -1.46 8.18
CA VAL A 51 6.91 -2.47 7.45
C VAL A 51 7.71 -3.76 7.34
N ASP A 52 7.13 -4.85 7.87
CA ASP A 52 7.71 -6.18 7.70
C ASP A 52 7.01 -6.86 6.51
N PRO A 53 7.70 -7.00 5.36
CA PRO A 53 7.07 -7.53 4.16
C PRO A 53 6.78 -9.04 4.23
N ALA A 54 7.23 -9.71 5.28
CA ALA A 54 7.00 -11.14 5.47
C ALA A 54 5.77 -11.45 6.33
N LEU A 55 5.12 -10.44 6.91
CA LEU A 55 3.93 -10.66 7.72
C LEU A 55 2.68 -10.71 6.83
N PRO A 56 1.75 -11.66 7.10
CA PRO A 56 0.51 -11.72 6.34
C PRO A 56 -0.36 -10.48 6.57
N LEU A 57 -0.98 -10.01 5.51
CA LEU A 57 -1.92 -8.91 5.59
C LEU A 57 -3.25 -9.41 6.13
N GLU A 58 -3.95 -8.54 6.85
CA GLU A 58 -5.23 -8.86 7.48
C GLU A 58 -6.32 -7.94 6.96
N LYS A 59 -7.54 -8.43 7.00
CA LYS A 59 -8.71 -7.65 6.63
C LYS A 59 -8.82 -6.43 7.55
N GLY A 60 -9.13 -5.29 6.97
CA GLY A 60 -9.25 -4.05 7.72
C GLY A 60 -7.96 -3.23 7.81
N MET A 61 -6.84 -3.81 7.42
CA MET A 61 -5.60 -3.05 7.32
C MET A 61 -5.64 -2.13 6.11
N GLN A 62 -4.86 -1.05 6.19
CA GLN A 62 -4.69 -0.12 5.08
C GLN A 62 -3.21 0.05 4.81
N LEU A 63 -2.86 0.10 3.54
CA LEU A 63 -1.50 0.32 3.10
C LEU A 63 -1.33 1.79 2.73
N ILE A 64 -0.29 2.42 3.26
CA ILE A 64 0.07 3.77 2.85
C ILE A 64 1.18 3.63 1.83
N VAL A 65 0.91 4.07 0.59
CA VAL A 65 1.82 3.86 -0.53
C VAL A 65 2.19 5.18 -1.18
N ILE A 66 3.38 5.21 -1.77
CA ILE A 66 3.85 6.32 -2.59
C ILE A 66 4.12 5.77 -3.99
N ALA A 67 3.62 6.45 -5.00
CA ALA A 67 3.79 6.01 -6.37
C ALA A 67 3.54 7.15 -7.36
N ASN A 68 3.85 6.88 -8.62
CA ASN A 68 3.45 7.75 -9.71
C ASN A 68 1.93 7.81 -9.74
N THR A 69 1.37 9.01 -9.84
CA THR A 69 -0.06 9.24 -9.75
C THR A 69 -0.86 8.45 -10.79
N LEU A 70 -0.34 8.35 -12.02
CA LEU A 70 -1.02 7.58 -13.07
C LEU A 70 -1.03 6.09 -12.79
N LYS A 71 0.05 5.57 -12.19
CA LYS A 71 0.12 4.15 -11.86
C LYS A 71 -0.77 3.78 -10.68
N LEU A 72 -1.01 4.72 -9.78
CA LEU A 72 -1.97 4.49 -8.69
C LEU A 72 -3.37 4.24 -9.20
N GLN A 73 -3.75 4.83 -10.33
CA GLN A 73 -5.07 4.61 -10.90
C GLN A 73 -5.29 3.16 -11.34
N LYS A 74 -4.22 2.47 -11.73
CA LYS A 74 -4.31 1.05 -12.08
C LYS A 74 -4.51 0.16 -10.88
N LEU A 75 -4.06 0.62 -9.72
CA LEU A 75 -4.16 -0.14 -8.47
C LEU A 75 -5.56 -0.04 -7.86
N LYS A 76 -6.24 1.04 -8.13
CA LYS A 76 -7.58 1.27 -7.57
C LYS A 76 -8.67 0.42 -8.30
#